data_b89ea5f654646531d27c94463e5c256f
#
_entry.id   b89ea5f654646531d27c94463e5c256f
#
_cell.length_a   1.000
_cell.length_b   1.000
_cell.length_c   1.000
_cell.angle_alpha   90.00
_cell.angle_beta   90.00
_cell.angle_gamma   90.00
#
_symmetry.space_group_name_H-M   'P 1'
#
loop_
_entity.id
_entity.type
_entity.pdbx_description
1 polymer ?
#
loop_
_entity_poly.entity_id
_entity_poly.type
_entity_poly.pdbx_seq_one_letter_code
_entity_poly.pdbx_strand_id
1 'polypeptide(L)'
;MNKINIKDLYLIFGNDKQKALRLLKEGRSKSEILKATGCTVAVKDANLSIDEGEIFVIMGLSGSGKSTLLRCINRLIKPTSGEVVINGTDIAKVSDKELLQIRRKELAMVFQNFGLLPHRTVLHNIAFGLELQGVKKEERERKAMESMQLVGLKGYENQMVGELSGGMQQRVGLARALANNPEVLLMDEAFSALDPLIRVQMQDELLALQAKMKK
;
A
#
# COMPACT_ATOMS: atom_id res chain seq x y z
N MET A 1 15.06 6.06 13.04
CA MET A 1 14.23 5.22 13.94
C MET A 1 13.42 4.29 13.06
N ASN A 2 13.46 2.96 13.31
CA ASN A 2 12.80 1.99 12.43
C ASN A 2 11.29 2.26 12.38
N LYS A 3 10.81 2.62 11.20
CA LYS A 3 9.39 2.88 10.92
C LYS A 3 8.62 1.61 10.64
N ILE A 4 9.23 0.73 9.82
CA ILE A 4 8.71 -0.61 9.52
C ILE A 4 9.81 -1.62 9.80
N ASN A 5 9.48 -2.70 10.48
CA ASN A 5 10.37 -3.82 10.69
C ASN A 5 9.64 -5.14 10.44
N ILE A 6 10.14 -5.93 9.52
CA ILE A 6 9.62 -7.26 9.16
C ILE A 6 10.65 -8.29 9.56
N LYS A 7 10.21 -9.33 10.29
CA LYS A 7 11.06 -10.43 10.73
C LYS A 7 10.42 -11.78 10.42
N ASP A 8 11.21 -12.66 9.82
CA ASP A 8 10.85 -14.05 9.54
C ASP A 8 9.45 -14.20 8.92
N LEU A 9 9.13 -13.32 7.95
CA LEU A 9 7.80 -13.27 7.36
C LEU A 9 7.63 -14.38 6.34
N TYR A 10 6.62 -15.20 6.56
CA TYR A 10 6.18 -16.25 5.64
C TYR A 10 4.73 -16.05 5.26
N LEU A 11 4.42 -16.21 3.98
CA LEU A 11 3.04 -16.30 3.52
C LEU A 11 2.85 -17.52 2.62
N ILE A 12 1.90 -18.35 2.99
CA ILE A 12 1.52 -19.57 2.29
C ILE A 12 0.01 -19.55 2.04
N PHE A 13 -0.39 -19.80 0.80
CA PHE A 13 -1.79 -19.98 0.42
C PHE A 13 -2.14 -21.46 0.36
N GLY A 14 -3.35 -21.82 0.78
CA GLY A 14 -3.85 -23.18 0.82
C GLY A 14 -4.44 -23.53 2.18
N ASN A 15 -4.86 -24.78 2.34
CA ASN A 15 -5.56 -25.23 3.55
C ASN A 15 -4.59 -25.72 4.63
N ASP A 16 -3.50 -26.42 4.25
CA ASP A 16 -2.55 -27.03 5.20
C ASP A 16 -1.27 -26.18 5.34
N LYS A 17 -1.45 -24.88 5.70
CA LYS A 17 -0.37 -23.90 5.80
C LYS A 17 0.70 -24.30 6.81
N GLN A 18 0.31 -24.94 7.93
CA GLN A 18 1.25 -25.30 9.00
C GLN A 18 2.19 -26.43 8.57
N LYS A 19 1.67 -27.45 7.88
CA LYS A 19 2.49 -28.50 7.30
C LYS A 19 3.41 -27.94 6.21
N ALA A 20 2.90 -27.08 5.33
CA ALA A 20 3.70 -26.45 4.29
C ALA A 20 4.82 -25.59 4.87
N LEU A 21 4.56 -24.83 5.96
CA LEU A 21 5.57 -24.02 6.65
C LEU A 21 6.67 -24.90 7.28
N ARG A 22 6.31 -26.01 7.90
CA ARG A 22 7.28 -26.97 8.46
C ARG A 22 8.19 -27.53 7.35
N LEU A 23 7.61 -28.05 6.27
CA LEU A 23 8.38 -28.56 5.13
C LEU A 23 9.31 -27.48 4.52
N LEU A 24 8.85 -26.22 4.47
CA LEU A 24 9.64 -25.11 3.98
C LEU A 24 10.85 -24.84 4.88
N LYS A 25 10.68 -24.90 6.21
CA LYS A 25 11.77 -24.75 7.19
C LYS A 25 12.73 -25.94 7.19
N GLU A 26 12.28 -27.13 6.80
CA GLU A 26 13.09 -28.32 6.57
C GLU A 26 13.89 -28.24 5.23
N GLY A 27 13.74 -27.15 4.47
CA GLY A 27 14.48 -26.92 3.23
C GLY A 27 13.85 -27.50 1.97
N ARG A 28 12.63 -28.00 2.00
CA ARG A 28 11.92 -28.49 0.82
C ARG A 28 11.65 -27.35 -0.17
N SER A 29 11.72 -27.69 -1.44
CA SER A 29 11.43 -26.77 -2.54
C SER A 29 9.95 -26.39 -2.60
N LYS A 30 9.64 -25.22 -3.21
CA LYS A 30 8.23 -24.79 -3.42
C LYS A 30 7.42 -25.83 -4.21
N SER A 31 8.03 -26.51 -5.18
CA SER A 31 7.38 -27.54 -5.99
C SER A 31 7.07 -28.80 -5.19
N GLU A 32 7.96 -29.25 -4.31
CA GLU A 32 7.71 -30.38 -3.41
C GLU A 32 6.60 -30.07 -2.43
N ILE A 33 6.60 -28.86 -1.86
CA ILE A 33 5.56 -28.42 -0.92
C ILE A 33 4.19 -28.37 -1.60
N LEU A 34 4.13 -27.81 -2.82
CA LEU A 34 2.88 -27.79 -3.60
C LEU A 34 2.34 -29.20 -3.84
N LYS A 35 3.20 -30.13 -4.26
CA LYS A 35 2.81 -31.55 -4.47
C LYS A 35 2.34 -32.24 -3.18
N ALA A 36 3.02 -31.98 -2.05
CA ALA A 36 2.75 -32.67 -0.79
C ALA A 36 1.57 -32.10 0.00
N THR A 37 1.20 -30.83 -0.22
CA THR A 37 0.21 -30.11 0.60
C THR A 37 -0.86 -29.36 -0.18
N GLY A 38 -0.70 -29.21 -1.50
CA GLY A 38 -1.56 -28.33 -2.32
C GLY A 38 -1.37 -26.82 -2.00
N CYS A 39 -0.37 -26.46 -1.19
CA CYS A 39 -0.13 -25.10 -0.77
C CYS A 39 0.91 -24.39 -1.65
N THR A 40 0.70 -23.10 -1.88
CA THR A 40 1.63 -22.24 -2.63
C THR A 40 2.39 -21.31 -1.68
N VAL A 41 3.72 -21.37 -1.72
CA VAL A 41 4.60 -20.45 -0.95
C VAL A 41 4.77 -19.16 -1.72
N ALA A 42 4.13 -18.09 -1.23
CA ALA A 42 4.17 -16.76 -1.85
C ALA A 42 5.32 -15.90 -1.33
N VAL A 43 5.54 -15.88 -0.01
CA VAL A 43 6.66 -15.18 0.64
C VAL A 43 7.40 -16.18 1.52
N LYS A 44 8.74 -16.18 1.41
CA LYS A 44 9.63 -17.02 2.20
C LYS A 44 10.66 -16.16 2.89
N ASP A 45 10.69 -16.20 4.21
CA ASP A 45 11.75 -15.63 5.05
C ASP A 45 12.09 -14.18 4.71
N ALA A 46 11.06 -13.32 4.59
CA ALA A 46 11.29 -11.93 4.30
C ALA A 46 11.68 -11.19 5.59
N ASN A 47 12.85 -10.54 5.52
CA ASN A 47 13.40 -9.74 6.59
C ASN A 47 13.78 -8.38 6.01
N LEU A 48 13.27 -7.28 6.55
CA LEU A 48 13.62 -5.92 6.14
C LEU A 48 13.32 -4.92 7.24
N SER A 49 14.04 -3.82 7.21
CA SER A 49 13.86 -2.68 8.10
C SER A 49 13.87 -1.40 7.28
N ILE A 50 12.93 -0.51 7.52
CA ILE A 50 12.78 0.77 6.82
C ILE A 50 12.74 1.88 7.87
N ASP A 51 13.59 2.87 7.70
CA ASP A 51 13.66 4.01 8.60
C ASP A 51 12.66 5.12 8.23
N GLU A 52 12.43 6.03 9.17
CA GLU A 52 11.62 7.21 8.94
C GLU A 52 12.25 8.10 7.86
N GLY A 53 11.44 8.58 6.92
CA GLY A 53 11.89 9.39 5.79
C GLY A 53 12.59 8.60 4.68
N GLU A 54 12.67 7.28 4.77
CA GLU A 54 13.29 6.43 3.75
C GLU A 54 12.30 6.10 2.62
N ILE A 55 12.80 6.13 1.38
CA ILE A 55 12.13 5.53 0.23
C ILE A 55 12.73 4.16 -0.02
N PHE A 56 11.99 3.12 0.32
CA PHE A 56 12.42 1.74 0.14
C PHE A 56 11.76 1.11 -1.09
N VAL A 57 12.56 0.57 -2.01
CA VAL A 57 12.06 0.00 -3.27
C VAL A 57 12.23 -1.52 -3.28
N ILE A 58 11.11 -2.24 -3.49
CA ILE A 58 11.10 -3.69 -3.66
C ILE A 58 11.11 -4.01 -5.15
N MET A 59 12.20 -4.62 -5.62
CA MET A 59 12.37 -5.00 -7.04
C MET A 59 12.33 -6.52 -7.22
N GLY A 60 11.94 -6.98 -8.39
CA GLY A 60 11.92 -8.40 -8.75
C GLY A 60 11.00 -8.71 -9.92
N LEU A 61 11.10 -9.91 -10.46
CA LEU A 61 10.30 -10.37 -11.59
C LEU A 61 8.79 -10.40 -11.27
N SER A 62 7.95 -10.43 -12.31
CA SER A 62 6.52 -10.66 -12.14
C SER A 62 6.29 -11.99 -11.42
N GLY A 63 5.34 -12.03 -10.48
CA GLY A 63 5.06 -13.21 -9.67
C GLY A 63 6.04 -13.50 -8.53
N SER A 64 7.08 -12.66 -8.29
CA SER A 64 8.04 -12.88 -7.20
C SER A 64 7.48 -12.61 -5.78
N GLY A 65 6.26 -12.10 -5.67
CA GLY A 65 5.60 -11.86 -4.37
C GLY A 65 5.66 -10.43 -3.86
N LYS A 66 6.11 -9.44 -4.64
CA LYS A 66 6.21 -8.01 -4.27
C LYS A 66 4.91 -7.44 -3.72
N SER A 67 3.85 -7.47 -4.54
CA SER A 67 2.51 -6.99 -4.15
C SER A 67 1.95 -7.77 -2.97
N THR A 68 2.28 -9.05 -2.88
CA THR A 68 1.88 -9.92 -1.78
C THR A 68 2.55 -9.49 -0.47
N LEU A 69 3.85 -9.18 -0.51
CA LEU A 69 4.57 -8.64 0.65
C LEU A 69 3.99 -7.29 1.09
N LEU A 70 3.75 -6.35 0.18
CA LEU A 70 3.09 -5.08 0.48
C LEU A 70 1.72 -5.26 1.14
N ARG A 71 0.93 -6.25 0.68
CA ARG A 71 -0.36 -6.58 1.28
C ARG A 71 -0.24 -7.26 2.64
N CYS A 72 0.89 -7.86 2.97
CA CYS A 72 1.19 -8.28 4.33
C CYS A 72 1.54 -7.09 5.23
N ILE A 73 2.28 -6.09 4.72
CA ILE A 73 2.66 -4.89 5.47
C ILE A 73 1.44 -4.10 5.96
N ASN A 74 0.37 -4.01 5.18
CA ASN A 74 -0.88 -3.38 5.62
C ASN A 74 -1.92 -4.37 6.15
N ARG A 75 -1.53 -5.64 6.31
CA ARG A 75 -2.37 -6.77 6.74
C ARG A 75 -3.65 -6.96 5.91
N LEU A 76 -3.68 -6.53 4.64
CA LEU A 76 -4.75 -6.96 3.70
C LEU A 76 -4.71 -8.48 3.52
N ILE A 77 -3.51 -9.06 3.63
CA ILE A 77 -3.30 -10.51 3.72
C ILE A 77 -2.59 -10.78 5.05
N LYS A 78 -3.20 -11.63 5.89
CA LYS A 78 -2.59 -12.02 7.15
C LYS A 78 -1.42 -12.98 6.88
N PRO A 79 -0.20 -12.69 7.37
CA PRO A 79 0.94 -13.60 7.25
C PRO A 79 0.65 -14.97 7.86
N THR A 80 1.30 -16.01 7.34
CA THR A 80 1.25 -17.36 7.93
C THR A 80 2.12 -17.43 9.19
N SER A 81 3.26 -16.74 9.18
CA SER A 81 4.19 -16.65 10.31
C SER A 81 5.06 -15.41 10.16
N GLY A 82 5.72 -15.00 11.22
CA GLY A 82 6.58 -13.83 11.29
C GLY A 82 5.91 -12.61 11.88
N GLU A 83 6.64 -11.50 11.90
CA GLU A 83 6.21 -10.25 12.51
C GLU A 83 6.24 -9.11 11.50
N VAL A 84 5.29 -8.20 11.62
CA VAL A 84 5.25 -6.92 10.87
C VAL A 84 5.01 -5.81 11.87
N VAL A 85 6.07 -5.13 12.24
CA VAL A 85 6.04 -4.04 13.23
C VAL A 85 6.02 -2.71 12.50
N ILE A 86 5.02 -1.87 12.78
CA ILE A 86 4.90 -0.49 12.27
C ILE A 86 4.78 0.42 13.48
N ASN A 87 5.63 1.44 13.57
CA ASN A 87 5.65 2.36 14.72
C ASN A 87 5.72 1.62 16.07
N GLY A 88 6.47 0.51 16.17
CA GLY A 88 6.56 -0.31 17.37
C GLY A 88 5.39 -1.26 17.63
N THR A 89 4.36 -1.26 16.79
CA THR A 89 3.17 -2.12 16.93
C THR A 89 3.21 -3.28 15.94
N ASP A 90 3.17 -4.52 16.42
CA ASP A 90 3.07 -5.71 15.55
C ASP A 90 1.63 -5.84 15.00
N ILE A 91 1.45 -5.41 13.76
CA ILE A 91 0.14 -5.40 13.11
C ILE A 91 -0.41 -6.81 12.81
N ALA A 92 0.44 -7.84 12.84
CA ALA A 92 -0.02 -9.23 12.66
C ALA A 92 -0.83 -9.74 13.85
N LYS A 93 -0.63 -9.13 15.04
CA LYS A 93 -1.21 -9.57 16.33
C LYS A 93 -2.34 -8.68 16.84
N VAL A 94 -2.45 -7.41 16.36
CA VAL A 94 -3.50 -6.48 16.81
C VAL A 94 -4.90 -6.96 16.44
N SER A 95 -5.89 -6.51 17.20
CA SER A 95 -7.30 -6.72 16.88
C SER A 95 -7.71 -6.00 15.58
N ASP A 96 -8.82 -6.43 14.96
CA ASP A 96 -9.30 -5.79 13.74
C ASP A 96 -9.73 -4.33 13.97
N LYS A 97 -10.18 -3.98 15.19
CA LYS A 97 -10.51 -2.61 15.57
C LYS A 97 -9.26 -1.72 15.63
N GLU A 98 -8.19 -2.20 16.21
CA GLU A 98 -6.90 -1.50 16.26
C GLU A 98 -6.29 -1.37 14.86
N LEU A 99 -6.31 -2.45 14.07
CA LEU A 99 -5.85 -2.44 12.67
C LEU A 99 -6.59 -1.39 11.84
N LEU A 100 -7.91 -1.26 12.05
CA LEU A 100 -8.70 -0.24 11.36
C LEU A 100 -8.22 1.19 11.72
N GLN A 101 -7.85 1.43 12.98
CA GLN A 101 -7.32 2.73 13.42
C GLN A 101 -5.94 3.01 12.80
N ILE A 102 -5.04 2.01 12.79
CA ILE A 102 -3.72 2.11 12.15
C ILE A 102 -3.88 2.43 10.66
N ARG A 103 -4.74 1.70 9.93
CA ARG A 103 -5.00 1.96 8.51
C ARG A 103 -5.63 3.32 8.23
N ARG A 104 -6.41 3.86 9.17
CA ARG A 104 -7.03 5.18 9.01
C ARG A 104 -6.05 6.33 9.20
N LYS A 105 -5.09 6.18 10.11
CA LYS A 105 -4.24 7.28 10.57
C LYS A 105 -2.80 7.17 10.10
N GLU A 106 -2.25 5.96 10.07
CA GLU A 106 -0.82 5.76 9.90
C GLU A 106 -0.44 5.24 8.52
N LEU A 107 -1.31 4.44 7.91
CA LEU A 107 -1.04 3.76 6.64
C LEU A 107 -1.90 4.30 5.51
N ALA A 108 -1.30 4.54 4.37
CA ALA A 108 -2.04 4.68 3.11
C ALA A 108 -1.48 3.76 2.05
N MET A 109 -2.32 3.34 1.12
CA MET A 109 -1.90 2.49 0.00
C MET A 109 -2.44 3.01 -1.32
N VAL A 110 -1.53 3.12 -2.30
CA VAL A 110 -1.85 3.33 -3.70
C VAL A 110 -1.82 1.98 -4.40
N PHE A 111 -2.95 1.61 -5.01
CA PHE A 111 -3.12 0.31 -5.67
C PHE A 111 -2.76 0.41 -7.16
N GLN A 112 -2.32 -0.68 -7.74
CA GLN A 112 -2.02 -0.83 -9.17
C GLN A 112 -3.20 -0.39 -10.07
N ASN A 113 -4.43 -0.74 -9.72
CA ASN A 113 -5.66 -0.40 -10.44
C ASN A 113 -6.36 0.83 -9.84
N PHE A 114 -5.62 1.73 -9.16
CA PHE A 114 -6.05 2.98 -8.53
C PHE A 114 -7.16 2.83 -7.48
N GLY A 115 -8.07 1.85 -7.60
CA GLY A 115 -9.18 1.59 -6.66
C GLY A 115 -10.08 2.81 -6.46
N LEU A 116 -10.33 3.60 -7.52
CA LEU A 116 -11.18 4.77 -7.46
C LEU A 116 -12.65 4.38 -7.45
N LEU A 117 -13.47 5.22 -6.83
CA LEU A 117 -14.92 5.07 -6.75
C LEU A 117 -15.56 5.72 -7.99
N PRO A 118 -16.08 4.93 -8.95
CA PRO A 118 -16.49 5.44 -10.26
C PRO A 118 -17.70 6.38 -10.21
N HIS A 119 -18.52 6.27 -9.16
CA HIS A 119 -19.71 7.08 -8.92
C HIS A 119 -19.44 8.35 -8.11
N ARG A 120 -18.17 8.70 -7.88
CA ARG A 120 -17.76 9.89 -7.14
C ARG A 120 -16.88 10.79 -8.01
N THR A 121 -16.97 12.08 -7.78
CA THR A 121 -16.09 13.08 -8.39
C THR A 121 -14.66 12.92 -7.88
N VAL A 122 -13.70 13.59 -8.52
CA VAL A 122 -12.29 13.65 -8.10
C VAL A 122 -12.20 14.10 -6.65
N LEU A 123 -12.82 15.24 -6.29
CA LEU A 123 -12.80 15.77 -4.92
C LEU A 123 -13.33 14.74 -3.90
N HIS A 124 -14.46 14.11 -4.20
CA HIS A 124 -15.08 13.14 -3.29
C HIS A 124 -14.30 11.82 -3.21
N ASN A 125 -13.57 11.43 -4.26
CA ASN A 125 -12.64 10.32 -4.19
C ASN A 125 -11.49 10.61 -3.24
N ILE A 126 -10.89 11.80 -3.34
CA ILE A 126 -9.76 12.21 -2.51
C ILE A 126 -10.19 12.38 -1.05
N ALA A 127 -11.37 12.98 -0.81
CA ALA A 127 -11.92 13.18 0.52
C ALA A 127 -12.41 11.89 1.21
N PHE A 128 -12.51 10.77 0.49
CA PHE A 128 -13.17 9.55 0.98
C PHE A 128 -12.56 8.97 2.26
N GLY A 129 -11.24 8.95 2.36
CA GLY A 129 -10.57 8.46 3.58
C GLY A 129 -10.89 9.32 4.81
N LEU A 130 -10.95 10.63 4.64
CA LEU A 130 -11.33 11.59 5.69
C LEU A 130 -12.81 11.48 6.07
N GLU A 131 -13.67 11.18 5.08
CA GLU A 131 -15.11 10.91 5.31
C GLU A 131 -15.27 9.68 6.22
N LEU A 132 -14.56 8.58 5.96
CA LEU A 132 -14.57 7.37 6.79
C LEU A 132 -14.01 7.60 8.21
N GLN A 133 -13.21 8.65 8.39
CA GLN A 133 -12.73 9.07 9.70
C GLN A 133 -13.72 9.99 10.45
N GLY A 134 -14.83 10.37 9.83
CA GLY A 134 -15.82 11.27 10.41
C GLY A 134 -15.42 12.75 10.42
N VAL A 135 -14.44 13.14 9.58
CA VAL A 135 -14.01 14.54 9.43
C VAL A 135 -15.16 15.36 8.81
N LYS A 136 -15.43 16.54 9.37
CA LYS A 136 -16.48 17.46 8.88
C LYS A 136 -16.28 17.79 7.39
N LYS A 137 -17.39 18.02 6.69
CA LYS A 137 -17.41 18.22 5.24
C LYS A 137 -16.44 19.32 4.79
N GLU A 138 -16.52 20.47 5.41
CA GLU A 138 -15.72 21.65 5.05
C GLU A 138 -14.21 21.38 5.21
N GLU A 139 -13.83 20.69 6.29
CA GLU A 139 -12.43 20.36 6.55
C GLU A 139 -11.90 19.28 5.61
N ARG A 140 -12.69 18.23 5.35
CA ARG A 140 -12.24 17.16 4.44
C ARG A 140 -12.12 17.62 2.99
N GLU A 141 -13.04 18.51 2.53
CA GLU A 141 -12.95 19.09 1.20
C GLU A 141 -11.74 20.03 1.08
N ARG A 142 -11.46 20.83 2.10
CA ARG A 142 -10.26 21.67 2.14
C ARG A 142 -8.98 20.83 2.03
N LYS A 143 -8.83 19.77 2.85
CA LYS A 143 -7.67 18.86 2.81
C LYS A 143 -7.57 18.13 1.46
N ALA A 144 -8.70 17.74 0.89
CA ALA A 144 -8.74 17.13 -0.44
C ALA A 144 -8.25 18.11 -1.53
N MET A 145 -8.70 19.36 -1.49
CA MET A 145 -8.24 20.42 -2.41
C MET A 145 -6.74 20.68 -2.28
N GLU A 146 -6.20 20.74 -1.06
CA GLU A 146 -4.76 20.86 -0.82
C GLU A 146 -3.99 19.69 -1.46
N SER A 147 -4.48 18.47 -1.28
CA SER A 147 -3.87 17.27 -1.88
C SER A 147 -3.99 17.26 -3.41
N MET A 148 -5.08 17.77 -3.97
CA MET A 148 -5.25 17.95 -5.43
C MET A 148 -4.22 18.93 -6.00
N GLN A 149 -3.94 20.03 -5.30
CA GLN A 149 -2.92 21.00 -5.73
C GLN A 149 -1.51 20.37 -5.74
N LEU A 150 -1.19 19.52 -4.74
CA LEU A 150 0.10 18.83 -4.67
C LEU A 150 0.38 17.93 -5.87
N VAL A 151 -0.67 17.34 -6.45
CA VAL A 151 -0.55 16.42 -7.59
C VAL A 151 -0.96 17.04 -8.94
N GLY A 152 -1.14 18.37 -8.98
CA GLY A 152 -1.47 19.09 -10.23
C GLY A 152 -2.86 18.83 -10.80
N LEU A 153 -3.86 18.53 -9.96
CA LEU A 153 -5.25 18.29 -10.36
C LEU A 153 -6.21 19.46 -10.10
N LYS A 154 -5.70 20.66 -9.84
CA LYS A 154 -6.53 21.85 -9.65
C LYS A 154 -7.41 22.11 -10.88
N GLY A 155 -8.71 22.33 -10.66
CA GLY A 155 -9.70 22.57 -11.72
C GLY A 155 -10.48 21.33 -12.15
N TYR A 156 -10.16 20.14 -11.60
CA TYR A 156 -10.81 18.87 -11.92
C TYR A 156 -11.74 18.38 -10.80
N GLU A 157 -12.06 19.23 -9.81
CA GLU A 157 -12.75 18.86 -8.56
C GLU A 157 -14.08 18.15 -8.80
N ASN A 158 -14.84 18.64 -9.75
CA ASN A 158 -16.20 18.19 -10.05
C ASN A 158 -16.28 17.12 -11.15
N GLN A 159 -15.17 16.80 -11.80
CA GLN A 159 -15.17 15.78 -12.84
C GLN A 159 -15.31 14.38 -12.25
N MET A 160 -15.97 13.50 -13.00
CA MET A 160 -16.04 12.07 -12.65
C MET A 160 -14.71 11.40 -12.99
N VAL A 161 -14.28 10.46 -12.15
CA VAL A 161 -12.98 9.81 -12.36
C VAL A 161 -12.90 9.02 -13.66
N GLY A 162 -14.03 8.57 -14.22
CA GLY A 162 -14.09 7.88 -15.51
C GLY A 162 -13.80 8.78 -16.71
N GLU A 163 -13.87 10.10 -16.55
CA GLU A 163 -13.59 11.11 -17.61
C GLU A 163 -12.08 11.46 -17.69
N LEU A 164 -11.29 10.95 -16.75
CA LEU A 164 -9.87 11.25 -16.62
C LEU A 164 -9.00 10.27 -17.40
N SER A 165 -7.86 10.73 -17.89
CA SER A 165 -6.80 9.84 -18.39
C SER A 165 -6.25 8.94 -17.27
N GLY A 166 -5.62 7.81 -17.64
CA GLY A 166 -5.02 6.89 -16.67
C GLY A 166 -4.01 7.57 -15.74
N GLY A 167 -3.18 8.47 -16.26
CA GLY A 167 -2.24 9.25 -15.46
C GLY A 167 -2.95 10.19 -14.46
N MET A 168 -4.05 10.82 -14.87
CA MET A 168 -4.85 11.65 -13.94
C MET A 168 -5.55 10.81 -12.88
N GLN A 169 -6.10 9.64 -13.24
CA GLN A 169 -6.70 8.72 -12.28
C GLN A 169 -5.66 8.27 -11.22
N GLN A 170 -4.43 8.03 -11.64
CA GLN A 170 -3.33 7.71 -10.74
C GLN A 170 -3.03 8.87 -9.78
N ARG A 171 -2.97 10.10 -10.27
CA ARG A 171 -2.80 11.31 -9.44
C ARG A 171 -3.95 11.45 -8.43
N VAL A 172 -5.19 11.11 -8.80
CA VAL A 172 -6.32 11.05 -7.85
C VAL A 172 -6.06 10.00 -6.77
N GLY A 173 -5.59 8.80 -7.12
CA GLY A 173 -5.24 7.75 -6.17
C GLY A 173 -4.13 8.19 -5.20
N LEU A 174 -3.10 8.87 -5.70
CA LEU A 174 -2.02 9.43 -4.89
C LEU A 174 -2.54 10.55 -3.97
N ALA A 175 -3.30 11.51 -4.49
CA ALA A 175 -3.88 12.58 -3.69
C ALA A 175 -4.80 12.05 -2.58
N ARG A 176 -5.60 11.02 -2.86
CA ARG A 176 -6.45 10.33 -1.85
C ARG A 176 -5.61 9.71 -0.72
N ALA A 177 -4.47 9.12 -1.07
CA ALA A 177 -3.57 8.57 -0.08
C ALA A 177 -2.94 9.67 0.78
N LEU A 178 -2.51 10.78 0.16
CA LEU A 178 -1.87 11.91 0.83
C LEU A 178 -2.84 12.74 1.69
N ALA A 179 -4.12 12.85 1.32
CA ALA A 179 -5.11 13.65 2.04
C ALA A 179 -5.27 13.25 3.51
N ASN A 180 -5.05 11.98 3.83
CA ASN A 180 -5.06 11.47 5.20
C ASN A 180 -3.79 11.79 5.99
N ASN A 181 -2.79 12.41 5.37
CA ASN A 181 -1.49 12.70 5.96
C ASN A 181 -0.84 11.46 6.63
N PRO A 182 -0.71 10.32 5.94
CA PRO A 182 -0.23 9.07 6.51
C PRO A 182 1.24 9.19 6.91
N GLU A 183 1.67 8.34 7.85
CA GLU A 183 3.07 8.21 8.23
C GLU A 183 3.84 7.25 7.32
N VAL A 184 3.13 6.29 6.74
CA VAL A 184 3.66 5.31 5.79
C VAL A 184 2.80 5.27 4.54
N LEU A 185 3.44 5.45 3.39
CA LEU A 185 2.80 5.33 2.07
C LEU A 185 3.29 4.06 1.39
N LEU A 186 2.39 3.12 1.15
CA LEU A 186 2.66 1.89 0.42
C LEU A 186 2.21 2.06 -1.05
N MET A 187 3.05 1.67 -1.99
CA MET A 187 2.76 1.81 -3.42
C MET A 187 2.93 0.46 -4.14
N ASP A 188 1.82 -0.12 -4.61
CA ASP A 188 1.80 -1.42 -5.32
C ASP A 188 1.78 -1.17 -6.83
N GLU A 189 2.97 -1.17 -7.47
CA GLU A 189 3.15 -0.95 -8.91
C GLU A 189 2.39 0.28 -9.44
N ALA A 190 2.30 1.32 -8.62
CA ALA A 190 1.43 2.47 -8.85
C ALA A 190 1.75 3.23 -10.17
N PHE A 191 2.92 3.03 -10.76
CA PHE A 191 3.35 3.67 -12.00
C PHE A 191 3.43 2.70 -13.19
N SER A 192 3.03 1.43 -13.05
CA SER A 192 3.21 0.41 -14.08
C SER A 192 2.36 0.64 -15.33
N ALA A 193 1.19 1.24 -15.18
CA ALA A 193 0.24 1.51 -16.27
C ALA A 193 0.52 2.81 -17.03
N LEU A 194 1.54 3.58 -16.63
CA LEU A 194 1.91 4.83 -17.29
C LEU A 194 2.93 4.60 -18.40
N ASP A 195 2.87 5.45 -19.42
CA ASP A 195 3.96 5.54 -20.40
C ASP A 195 5.28 5.98 -19.75
N PRO A 196 6.43 5.68 -20.37
CA PRO A 196 7.74 5.91 -19.75
C PRO A 196 7.98 7.36 -19.34
N LEU A 197 7.54 8.34 -20.14
CA LEU A 197 7.79 9.75 -19.88
C LEU A 197 6.99 10.24 -18.66
N ILE A 198 5.69 9.93 -18.64
CA ILE A 198 4.82 10.28 -17.51
C ILE A 198 5.26 9.57 -16.22
N ARG A 199 5.76 8.33 -16.35
CA ARG A 199 6.30 7.59 -15.20
C ARG A 199 7.46 8.32 -14.54
N VAL A 200 8.45 8.76 -15.32
CA VAL A 200 9.61 9.52 -14.81
C VAL A 200 9.13 10.80 -14.13
N GLN A 201 8.25 11.57 -14.80
CA GLN A 201 7.69 12.78 -14.21
C GLN A 201 6.99 12.53 -12.86
N MET A 202 6.18 11.48 -12.78
CA MET A 202 5.49 11.11 -11.52
C MET A 202 6.44 10.67 -10.41
N GLN A 203 7.55 10.00 -10.77
CA GLN A 203 8.59 9.63 -9.82
C GLN A 203 9.30 10.89 -9.26
N ASP A 204 9.65 11.83 -10.13
CA ASP A 204 10.27 13.10 -9.72
C ASP A 204 9.34 13.93 -8.85
N GLU A 205 8.05 13.99 -9.18
CA GLU A 205 7.02 14.64 -8.35
C GLU A 205 6.91 13.98 -6.97
N LEU A 206 6.95 12.65 -6.90
CA LEU A 206 6.91 11.91 -5.63
C LEU A 206 8.14 12.20 -4.76
N LEU A 207 9.34 12.23 -5.36
CA LEU A 207 10.58 12.58 -4.67
C LEU A 207 10.52 14.02 -4.13
N ALA A 208 10.03 14.96 -4.93
CA ALA A 208 9.86 16.34 -4.50
C ALA A 208 8.84 16.49 -3.36
N LEU A 209 7.75 15.71 -3.40
CA LEU A 209 6.76 15.66 -2.32
C LEU A 209 7.36 15.09 -1.03
N GLN A 210 8.07 13.97 -1.12
CA GLN A 210 8.74 13.34 0.03
C GLN A 210 9.72 14.30 0.70
N ALA A 211 10.55 15.00 -0.08
CA ALA A 211 11.50 15.99 0.43
C ALA A 211 10.82 17.15 1.19
N LYS A 212 9.61 17.59 0.72
CA LYS A 212 8.81 18.62 1.38
C LYS A 212 8.13 18.13 2.66
N MET A 213 7.61 16.91 2.62
CA MET A 213 6.84 16.32 3.73
C MET A 213 7.75 15.76 4.84
N LYS A 214 9.02 15.50 4.55
CA LYS A 214 10.00 14.85 5.44
C LYS A 214 9.51 13.53 6.05
N LYS A 215 8.81 12.73 5.23
CA LYS A 215 8.19 11.46 5.63
C LYS A 215 8.69 10.33 4.77
#